data_2f719c785fe91dff53d990b4047d3e03
#
_entry.id   2f719c785fe91dff53d990b4047d3e03
#
_cell.length_a   1.000
_cell.length_b   1.000
_cell.length_c   1.000
_cell.angle_alpha   90.00
_cell.angle_beta   90.00
_cell.angle_gamma   90.00
#
_symmetry.space_group_name_H-M   'P 1'
#
loop_
_entity.id
_entity.type
_entity.pdbx_description
1 polymer ?
#
loop_
_entity_poly.entity_id
_entity_poly.type
_entity_poly.pdbx_seq_one_letter_code
_entity_poly.pdbx_strand_id
1 'polypeptide(L)'
;KLNPAYDRKRDEPNGINCQTCAPAYALRLMGFNVTAKPNTHGSKLEYLSRGMQCWEVWKNTDGTPAQHTSLNGWLAEKGYQKVTPKRYLQFFDEVCKEVGVYELSIGWKGGGGHATILQRFADGTLRYIEPQADNSEGSGYEWKNLEYLANEGATKNHMCRGIMRIDNKLFNVGFIDIFNK
;
A
#
# COMPACT_ATOMS: atom_id res chain seq x y z
N LYS A 1 -13.20 12.99 4.59
CA LYS A 1 -12.07 12.59 3.72
C LYS A 1 -11.05 11.80 4.51
N LEU A 2 -10.41 10.82 3.87
CA LEU A 2 -9.33 10.03 4.46
C LEU A 2 -8.05 10.86 4.57
N ASN A 3 -7.73 11.64 3.56
CA ASN A 3 -6.58 12.56 3.52
C ASN A 3 -7.09 14.00 3.29
N PRO A 4 -7.61 14.68 4.31
CA PRO A 4 -8.41 15.90 4.15
C PRO A 4 -7.64 17.09 3.60
N ALA A 5 -6.34 17.14 3.83
CA ALA A 5 -5.48 18.23 3.39
C ALA A 5 -4.60 17.85 2.18
N TYR A 6 -5.03 16.82 1.41
CA TYR A 6 -4.29 16.37 0.24
C TYR A 6 -3.99 17.52 -0.74
N ASP A 7 -2.72 17.69 -1.06
CA ASP A 7 -2.24 18.55 -2.14
C ASP A 7 -1.44 17.70 -3.13
N ARG A 8 -1.65 17.94 -4.42
CA ARG A 8 -0.93 17.25 -5.50
C ARG A 8 0.51 17.71 -5.66
N LYS A 9 0.89 18.79 -4.99
CA LYS A 9 2.28 19.25 -5.00
C LYS A 9 3.16 18.20 -4.33
N ARG A 10 4.16 17.75 -5.07
CA ARG A 10 4.98 16.59 -4.73
C ARG A 10 5.73 16.73 -3.41
N ASP A 11 5.99 17.96 -2.99
CA ASP A 11 6.80 18.28 -1.81
C ASP A 11 5.97 18.70 -0.59
N GLU A 12 4.64 18.72 -0.72
CA GLU A 12 3.75 19.07 0.39
C GLU A 12 3.50 17.86 1.30
N PRO A 13 3.51 18.03 2.63
CA PRO A 13 3.43 16.91 3.58
C PRO A 13 2.23 15.97 3.40
N ASN A 14 1.10 16.49 2.90
CA ASN A 14 -0.09 15.70 2.59
C ASN A 14 -0.09 15.09 1.19
N GLY A 15 0.87 15.43 0.35
CA GLY A 15 1.09 14.82 -0.97
C GLY A 15 2.10 13.67 -0.95
N ILE A 16 2.76 13.44 0.19
CA ILE A 16 3.81 12.42 0.38
C ILE A 16 3.54 11.53 1.61
N ASN A 17 2.31 11.43 2.06
CA ASN A 17 1.93 10.75 3.30
C ASN A 17 1.27 9.37 3.06
N CYS A 18 1.64 8.67 2.02
CA CYS A 18 1.08 7.35 1.66
C CYS A 18 1.13 6.33 2.80
N GLN A 19 2.15 6.40 3.68
CA GLN A 19 2.35 5.49 4.79
C GLN A 19 1.32 5.62 5.93
N THR A 20 0.55 6.68 5.96
CA THR A 20 -0.63 6.81 6.82
C THR A 20 -1.93 6.59 6.06
N CYS A 21 -1.97 6.93 4.77
CA CYS A 21 -3.18 6.81 3.95
C CYS A 21 -3.57 5.34 3.71
N ALA A 22 -2.62 4.47 3.39
CA ALA A 22 -2.90 3.05 3.18
C ALA A 22 -3.43 2.36 4.46
N PRO A 23 -2.78 2.50 5.63
CA PRO A 23 -3.34 1.98 6.88
C PRO A 23 -4.68 2.62 7.26
N ALA A 24 -4.86 3.93 7.06
CA ALA A 24 -6.12 4.60 7.36
C ALA A 24 -7.28 4.03 6.54
N TYR A 25 -7.06 3.72 5.27
CA TYR A 25 -8.06 3.08 4.42
C TYR A 25 -8.54 1.76 5.02
N ALA A 26 -7.61 0.87 5.36
CA ALA A 26 -7.93 -0.44 5.94
C ALA A 26 -8.66 -0.30 7.29
N LEU A 27 -8.17 0.56 8.18
CA LEU A 27 -8.78 0.78 9.50
C LEU A 27 -10.18 1.36 9.39
N ARG A 28 -10.45 2.26 8.45
CA ARG A 28 -11.80 2.78 8.20
C ARG A 28 -12.78 1.70 7.73
N LEU A 29 -12.32 0.79 6.88
CA LEU A 29 -13.14 -0.38 6.49
C LEU A 29 -13.47 -1.28 7.69
N MET A 30 -12.60 -1.30 8.71
CA MET A 30 -12.84 -2.02 9.97
C MET A 30 -13.70 -1.23 10.98
N GLY A 31 -14.12 -0.01 10.62
CA GLY A 31 -15.00 0.82 11.46
C GLY A 31 -14.27 1.85 12.34
N PHE A 32 -12.98 2.00 12.23
CA PHE A 32 -12.21 3.01 12.98
C PHE A 32 -12.29 4.38 12.32
N ASN A 33 -12.54 5.42 13.11
CA ASN A 33 -12.58 6.79 12.62
C ASN A 33 -11.18 7.42 12.70
N VAL A 34 -10.34 7.16 11.72
CA VAL A 34 -9.00 7.70 11.62
C VAL A 34 -8.81 8.51 10.34
N THR A 35 -7.98 9.52 10.37
CA THR A 35 -7.58 10.30 9.21
C THR A 35 -6.07 10.36 9.07
N ALA A 36 -5.61 10.47 7.83
CA ALA A 36 -4.19 10.56 7.52
C ALA A 36 -3.59 11.87 8.05
N LYS A 37 -2.39 11.78 8.59
CA LYS A 37 -1.55 12.89 9.03
C LYS A 37 -0.60 13.35 7.94
N PRO A 38 -0.17 14.62 7.93
CA PRO A 38 0.93 15.05 7.07
C PRO A 38 2.23 14.32 7.44
N ASN A 39 3.06 14.04 6.44
CA ASN A 39 4.39 13.48 6.65
C ASN A 39 5.37 14.63 6.94
N THR A 40 5.80 14.76 8.18
CA THR A 40 6.70 15.81 8.65
C THR A 40 8.06 15.23 9.05
N HIS A 41 9.10 16.05 8.94
CA HIS A 41 10.46 15.67 9.31
C HIS A 41 10.55 15.19 10.77
N GLY A 42 11.26 14.09 11.00
CA GLY A 42 11.41 13.47 12.33
C GLY A 42 10.19 12.67 12.81
N SER A 43 9.13 12.60 12.02
CA SER A 43 7.93 11.84 12.38
C SER A 43 8.09 10.33 12.18
N LYS A 44 7.20 9.55 12.78
CA LYS A 44 7.11 8.10 12.51
C LYS A 44 6.73 7.81 11.05
N LEU A 45 6.04 8.73 10.38
CA LEU A 45 5.74 8.60 8.95
C LEU A 45 6.99 8.70 8.09
N GLU A 46 7.89 9.62 8.41
CA GLU A 46 9.18 9.68 7.74
C GLU A 46 9.98 8.39 7.94
N TYR A 47 9.98 7.84 9.15
CA TYR A 47 10.59 6.53 9.43
C TYR A 47 9.99 5.42 8.57
N LEU A 48 8.66 5.30 8.52
CA LEU A 48 7.97 4.29 7.71
C LEU A 48 8.21 4.45 6.20
N SER A 49 8.54 5.67 5.77
CA SER A 49 8.84 5.97 4.36
C SER A 49 10.23 5.50 3.91
N ARG A 50 11.04 4.97 4.82
CA ARG A 50 12.40 4.50 4.55
C ARG A 50 12.40 3.00 4.26
N GLY A 51 12.76 2.62 3.05
CA GLY A 51 12.97 1.23 2.68
C GLY A 51 11.75 0.33 2.90
N MET A 52 11.91 -0.68 3.75
CA MET A 52 10.88 -1.70 4.00
C MET A 52 10.18 -1.57 5.35
N GLN A 53 10.34 -0.44 6.05
CA GLN A 53 9.72 -0.22 7.35
C GLN A 53 8.20 -0.11 7.32
N CYS A 54 7.60 0.13 6.17
CA CYS A 54 6.14 0.24 6.00
C CYS A 54 5.37 -0.97 6.58
N TRP A 55 5.96 -2.16 6.57
CA TRP A 55 5.33 -3.37 7.09
C TRP A 55 5.23 -3.41 8.61
N GLU A 56 6.03 -2.62 9.33
CA GLU A 56 6.06 -2.59 10.80
C GLU A 56 4.77 -2.05 11.43
N VAL A 57 3.95 -1.37 10.66
CA VAL A 57 2.61 -0.90 11.08
C VAL A 57 1.69 -2.05 11.45
N TRP A 58 1.95 -3.24 10.93
CA TRP A 58 1.10 -4.42 11.09
C TRP A 58 1.82 -5.54 11.83
N LYS A 59 1.05 -6.29 12.60
CA LYS A 59 1.49 -7.52 13.27
C LYS A 59 0.54 -8.66 12.96
N ASN A 60 1.03 -9.88 13.01
CA ASN A 60 0.15 -11.06 13.03
C ASN A 60 -0.73 -11.04 14.28
N THR A 61 -1.84 -11.78 14.27
CA THR A 61 -2.79 -11.83 15.39
C THR A 61 -2.18 -12.41 16.68
N ASP A 62 -1.08 -13.17 16.58
CA ASP A 62 -0.30 -13.66 17.72
C ASP A 62 0.76 -12.64 18.22
N GLY A 63 0.82 -11.44 17.64
CA GLY A 63 1.75 -10.38 18.00
C GLY A 63 3.13 -10.48 17.33
N THR A 64 3.40 -11.51 16.53
CA THR A 64 4.65 -11.63 15.80
C THR A 64 4.71 -10.67 14.61
N PRO A 65 5.93 -10.32 14.11
CA PRO A 65 6.08 -9.49 12.92
C PRO A 65 5.36 -10.08 11.70
N ALA A 66 4.58 -9.25 11.00
CA ALA A 66 3.91 -9.65 9.78
C ALA A 66 4.90 -9.73 8.61
N GLN A 67 4.68 -10.69 7.71
CA GLN A 67 5.53 -10.93 6.55
C GLN A 67 4.81 -10.54 5.26
N HIS A 68 5.51 -9.82 4.38
CA HIS A 68 5.05 -9.51 3.04
C HIS A 68 5.52 -10.59 2.05
N THR A 69 4.84 -10.68 0.92
CA THR A 69 5.28 -11.48 -0.23
C THR A 69 6.00 -10.57 -1.21
N SER A 70 7.30 -10.78 -1.42
CA SER A 70 8.07 -9.96 -2.35
C SER A 70 7.89 -10.44 -3.80
N LEU A 71 7.90 -9.50 -4.74
CA LEU A 71 7.88 -9.84 -6.16
C LEU A 71 9.10 -10.68 -6.55
N ASN A 72 10.28 -10.30 -6.10
CA ASN A 72 11.51 -11.03 -6.42
C ASN A 72 11.47 -12.47 -5.88
N GLY A 73 10.99 -12.67 -4.67
CA GLY A 73 10.81 -14.00 -4.08
C GLY A 73 9.82 -14.85 -4.87
N TRP A 74 8.69 -14.27 -5.26
CA TRP A 74 7.68 -14.94 -6.06
C TRP A 74 8.21 -15.31 -7.47
N LEU A 75 8.91 -14.40 -8.13
CA LEU A 75 9.55 -14.68 -9.42
C LEU A 75 10.55 -15.84 -9.33
N ALA A 76 11.39 -15.82 -8.29
CA ALA A 76 12.37 -16.90 -8.04
C ALA A 76 11.69 -18.26 -7.81
N GLU A 77 10.64 -18.28 -7.00
CA GLU A 77 9.84 -19.50 -6.74
C GLU A 77 9.22 -20.08 -8.02
N LYS A 78 8.72 -19.20 -8.91
CA LYS A 78 8.16 -19.59 -10.21
C LYS A 78 9.21 -19.93 -11.27
N GLY A 79 10.49 -19.66 -11.01
CA GLY A 79 11.55 -19.81 -12.01
C GLY A 79 11.53 -18.75 -13.12
N TYR A 80 10.91 -17.60 -12.88
CA TYR A 80 10.82 -16.51 -13.84
C TYR A 80 12.05 -15.60 -13.74
N GLN A 81 12.74 -15.40 -14.87
CA GLN A 81 13.93 -14.54 -14.93
C GLN A 81 13.62 -13.07 -15.21
N LYS A 82 12.45 -12.77 -15.77
CA LYS A 82 12.08 -11.42 -16.17
C LYS A 82 10.66 -11.08 -15.72
N VAL A 83 10.49 -9.84 -15.32
CA VAL A 83 9.17 -9.25 -15.10
C VAL A 83 8.56 -8.89 -16.46
N THR A 84 7.29 -9.29 -16.67
CA THR A 84 6.46 -8.89 -17.80
C THR A 84 5.13 -8.38 -17.27
N PRO A 85 4.35 -7.59 -18.02
CA PRO A 85 3.01 -7.17 -17.60
C PRO A 85 2.12 -8.36 -17.18
N LYS A 86 2.16 -9.44 -17.97
CA LYS A 86 1.40 -10.67 -17.66
C LYS A 86 1.82 -11.30 -16.32
N ARG A 87 3.11 -11.33 -16.02
CA ARG A 87 3.62 -11.87 -14.75
C ARG A 87 3.29 -10.98 -13.55
N TYR A 88 3.28 -9.67 -13.74
CA TYR A 88 2.80 -8.74 -12.72
C TYR A 88 1.33 -9.00 -12.38
N LEU A 89 0.48 -9.11 -13.39
CA LEU A 89 -0.94 -9.41 -13.18
C LEU A 89 -1.14 -10.75 -12.50
N GLN A 90 -0.38 -11.77 -12.89
CA GLN A 90 -0.38 -13.08 -12.24
C GLN A 90 0.03 -12.97 -10.77
N PHE A 91 1.08 -12.21 -10.47
CA PHE A 91 1.53 -11.97 -9.11
C PHE A 91 0.44 -11.31 -8.24
N PHE A 92 -0.18 -10.27 -8.74
CA PHE A 92 -1.29 -9.61 -8.04
C PHE A 92 -2.45 -10.58 -7.80
N ASP A 93 -2.83 -11.34 -8.80
CA ASP A 93 -3.96 -12.25 -8.71
C ASP A 93 -3.71 -13.40 -7.73
N GLU A 94 -2.52 -13.99 -7.75
CA GLU A 94 -2.15 -15.08 -6.84
C GLU A 94 -1.98 -14.62 -5.39
N VAL A 95 -1.31 -13.52 -5.16
CA VAL A 95 -1.06 -13.01 -3.80
C VAL A 95 -2.33 -12.44 -3.18
N CYS A 96 -3.14 -11.73 -3.97
CA CYS A 96 -4.41 -11.16 -3.53
C CYS A 96 -5.60 -12.08 -3.88
N LYS A 97 -5.45 -13.39 -3.72
CA LYS A 97 -6.46 -14.37 -4.09
C LYS A 97 -7.72 -14.29 -3.23
N GLU A 98 -7.55 -14.18 -1.91
CA GLU A 98 -8.66 -14.15 -0.96
C GLU A 98 -9.29 -12.75 -0.91
N VAL A 99 -10.61 -12.69 -0.69
CA VAL A 99 -11.31 -11.42 -0.42
C VAL A 99 -10.66 -10.73 0.76
N GLY A 100 -10.26 -9.47 0.56
CA GLY A 100 -9.56 -8.72 1.59
C GLY A 100 -8.84 -7.50 1.05
N VAL A 101 -8.14 -6.83 1.97
CA VAL A 101 -7.40 -5.60 1.72
C VAL A 101 -5.90 -5.89 1.85
N TYR A 102 -5.15 -5.48 0.85
CA TYR A 102 -3.72 -5.73 0.73
C TYR A 102 -2.98 -4.42 0.55
N GLU A 103 -1.89 -4.24 1.28
CA GLU A 103 -0.96 -3.13 1.07
C GLU A 103 0.08 -3.51 0.03
N LEU A 104 0.25 -2.64 -0.95
CA LEU A 104 1.25 -2.75 -2.02
C LEU A 104 2.34 -1.71 -1.78
N SER A 105 3.57 -2.13 -1.70
CA SER A 105 4.74 -1.25 -1.67
C SER A 105 5.43 -1.20 -3.02
N ILE A 106 5.63 0.01 -3.54
CA ILE A 106 6.25 0.30 -4.82
C ILE A 106 7.53 1.11 -4.59
N GLY A 107 8.61 0.78 -5.28
CA GLY A 107 9.83 1.59 -5.36
C GLY A 107 9.94 2.26 -6.72
N TRP A 108 10.21 3.57 -6.75
CA TRP A 108 10.43 4.30 -7.99
C TRP A 108 11.85 4.12 -8.50
N LYS A 109 12.03 4.14 -9.81
CA LYS A 109 13.35 4.01 -10.44
C LYS A 109 14.33 5.09 -10.01
N GLY A 110 13.86 6.31 -9.80
CA GLY A 110 14.66 7.47 -9.38
C GLY A 110 14.89 7.60 -7.87
N GLY A 111 14.47 6.60 -7.10
CA GLY A 111 14.47 6.65 -5.63
C GLY A 111 13.11 7.03 -5.05
N GLY A 112 12.95 6.78 -3.75
CA GLY A 112 11.66 6.92 -3.08
C GLY A 112 10.73 5.74 -3.36
N GLY A 113 9.46 5.87 -2.96
CA GLY A 113 8.49 4.82 -3.12
C GLY A 113 7.07 5.29 -2.84
N HIS A 114 6.15 4.33 -2.85
CA HIS A 114 4.73 4.57 -2.62
C HIS A 114 4.10 3.36 -1.94
N ALA A 115 3.20 3.63 -0.99
CA ALA A 115 2.34 2.62 -0.38
C ALA A 115 0.91 2.86 -0.83
N THR A 116 0.26 1.81 -1.28
CA THR A 116 -1.11 1.87 -1.80
C THR A 116 -1.85 0.57 -1.52
N ILE A 117 -3.06 0.42 -2.03
CA ILE A 117 -3.96 -0.68 -1.72
C ILE A 117 -4.33 -1.47 -2.98
N LEU A 118 -4.30 -2.78 -2.85
CA LEU A 118 -5.02 -3.71 -3.70
C LEU A 118 -6.16 -4.31 -2.88
N GLN A 119 -7.36 -4.34 -3.43
CA GLN A 119 -8.51 -4.92 -2.73
C GLN A 119 -9.22 -5.94 -3.61
N ARG A 120 -9.33 -7.16 -3.07
CA ARG A 120 -10.17 -8.22 -3.65
C ARG A 120 -11.56 -8.09 -3.05
N PHE A 121 -12.54 -7.87 -3.90
CA PHE A 121 -13.94 -7.76 -3.51
C PHE A 121 -14.66 -9.12 -3.53
N ALA A 122 -15.81 -9.20 -2.87
CA ALA A 122 -16.60 -10.42 -2.78
C ALA A 122 -17.10 -10.94 -4.14
N ASP A 123 -17.25 -10.06 -5.14
CA ASP A 123 -17.60 -10.42 -6.52
C ASP A 123 -16.41 -11.00 -7.32
N GLY A 124 -15.24 -11.14 -6.68
CA GLY A 124 -14.01 -11.65 -7.28
C GLY A 124 -13.14 -10.61 -8.00
N THR A 125 -13.59 -9.36 -8.12
CA THR A 125 -12.78 -8.31 -8.74
C THR A 125 -11.62 -7.89 -7.85
N LEU A 126 -10.47 -7.61 -8.46
CA LEU A 126 -9.30 -7.04 -7.82
C LEU A 126 -9.10 -5.61 -8.34
N ARG A 127 -9.05 -4.64 -7.42
CA ARG A 127 -8.91 -3.23 -7.78
C ARG A 127 -7.71 -2.59 -7.12
N TYR A 128 -7.13 -1.64 -7.84
CA TYR A 128 -6.10 -0.74 -7.36
C TYR A 128 -6.74 0.49 -6.73
N ILE A 129 -6.55 0.69 -5.44
CA ILE A 129 -7.11 1.79 -4.67
C ILE A 129 -5.98 2.74 -4.26
N GLU A 130 -6.17 4.04 -4.48
CA GLU A 130 -5.18 5.08 -4.16
C GLU A 130 -5.68 6.01 -3.05
N PRO A 131 -5.47 5.67 -1.78
CA PRO A 131 -6.01 6.45 -0.66
C PRO A 131 -5.34 7.80 -0.47
N GLN A 132 -4.07 7.95 -0.87
CA GLN A 132 -3.34 9.21 -0.70
C GLN A 132 -3.98 10.35 -1.49
N ALA A 133 -4.40 10.08 -2.70
CA ALA A 133 -5.05 11.03 -3.58
C ALA A 133 -6.58 11.03 -3.41
N ASP A 134 -7.07 10.63 -2.23
CA ASP A 134 -8.48 10.55 -1.94
C ASP A 134 -9.14 11.94 -1.88
N ASN A 135 -10.02 12.17 -2.83
CA ASN A 135 -10.88 13.35 -2.88
C ASN A 135 -12.31 13.05 -2.44
N SER A 136 -12.64 11.79 -2.19
CA SER A 136 -13.95 11.37 -1.72
C SER A 136 -14.01 11.32 -0.19
N GLU A 137 -15.20 11.32 0.35
CA GLU A 137 -15.40 11.28 1.79
C GLU A 137 -15.17 9.87 2.33
N GLY A 138 -13.95 9.62 2.76
CA GLY A 138 -13.62 8.48 3.58
C GLY A 138 -13.27 7.19 2.88
N SER A 139 -13.25 7.15 1.57
CA SER A 139 -12.78 5.99 0.80
C SER A 139 -11.73 6.40 -0.20
N GLY A 140 -10.77 5.58 -0.44
CA GLY A 140 -9.89 5.73 -1.59
C GLY A 140 -10.68 5.57 -2.89
N TYR A 141 -10.06 5.85 -4.01
CA TYR A 141 -10.65 5.65 -5.31
C TYR A 141 -9.73 4.84 -6.22
N GLU A 142 -10.33 4.16 -7.16
CA GLU A 142 -9.58 3.47 -8.20
C GLU A 142 -8.93 4.51 -9.11
N TRP A 143 -7.62 4.64 -9.04
CA TRP A 143 -6.90 5.61 -9.83
C TRP A 143 -6.68 5.13 -11.26
N LYS A 144 -6.14 3.94 -11.36
CA LYS A 144 -5.83 3.32 -12.64
C LYS A 144 -6.14 1.83 -12.55
N ASN A 145 -6.31 1.19 -13.68
CA ASN A 145 -6.50 -0.24 -13.68
C ASN A 145 -5.18 -0.99 -13.41
N LEU A 146 -5.29 -2.27 -13.08
CA LEU A 146 -4.15 -3.13 -12.79
C LEU A 146 -3.22 -3.30 -13.98
N GLU A 147 -3.74 -3.29 -15.20
CA GLU A 147 -2.96 -3.38 -16.43
C GLU A 147 -2.01 -2.21 -16.58
N TYR A 148 -2.46 -1.01 -16.26
CA TYR A 148 -1.59 0.17 -16.23
C TYR A 148 -0.44 -0.02 -15.23
N LEU A 149 -0.73 -0.44 -14.00
CA LEU A 149 0.26 -0.69 -12.96
C LEU A 149 1.27 -1.77 -13.38
N ALA A 150 0.79 -2.85 -13.99
CA ALA A 150 1.63 -3.93 -14.48
C ALA A 150 2.55 -3.49 -15.64
N ASN A 151 2.03 -2.68 -16.56
CA ASN A 151 2.82 -2.14 -17.67
C ASN A 151 3.92 -1.20 -17.16
N GLU A 152 3.60 -0.28 -16.25
CA GLU A 152 4.58 0.61 -15.64
C GLU A 152 5.68 -0.16 -14.90
N GLY A 153 5.33 -1.20 -14.16
CA GLY A 153 6.28 -2.06 -13.47
C GLY A 153 7.20 -2.84 -14.42
N ALA A 154 6.65 -3.36 -15.51
CA ALA A 154 7.42 -4.10 -16.50
C ALA A 154 8.35 -3.22 -17.34
N THR A 155 8.01 -1.95 -17.53
CA THR A 155 8.87 -0.96 -18.22
C THR A 155 9.94 -0.37 -17.32
N LYS A 156 9.99 -0.76 -16.05
CA LYS A 156 10.99 -0.34 -15.04
C LYS A 156 10.87 1.11 -14.57
N ASN A 157 9.71 1.73 -14.73
CA ASN A 157 9.44 3.03 -14.11
C ASN A 157 9.28 2.89 -12.60
N HIS A 158 8.78 1.75 -12.16
CA HIS A 158 8.76 1.37 -10.74
C HIS A 158 8.96 -0.14 -10.59
N MET A 159 9.15 -0.58 -9.35
CA MET A 159 9.24 -1.99 -8.99
C MET A 159 8.32 -2.25 -7.79
N CYS A 160 7.46 -3.24 -7.91
CA CYS A 160 6.73 -3.76 -6.75
C CYS A 160 7.73 -4.40 -5.77
N ARG A 161 7.81 -3.86 -4.56
CA ARG A 161 8.65 -4.42 -3.48
C ARG A 161 7.99 -5.59 -2.80
N GLY A 162 6.68 -5.51 -2.60
CA GLY A 162 5.92 -6.56 -1.97
C GLY A 162 4.46 -6.21 -1.75
N ILE A 163 3.71 -7.24 -1.37
CA ILE A 163 2.30 -7.18 -1.02
C ILE A 163 2.09 -7.89 0.31
N MET A 164 1.24 -7.33 1.17
CA MET A 164 0.84 -7.96 2.42
C MET A 164 -0.65 -7.75 2.66
N ARG A 165 -1.38 -8.82 2.98
CA ARG A 165 -2.75 -8.68 3.45
C ARG A 165 -2.77 -8.00 4.80
N ILE A 166 -3.61 -6.97 4.98
CA ILE A 166 -3.63 -6.14 6.18
C ILE A 166 -4.94 -6.17 6.95
N ASP A 167 -6.05 -6.52 6.33
CA ASP A 167 -7.35 -6.61 7.00
C ASP A 167 -7.47 -7.77 8.00
N ASN A 168 -6.57 -8.74 7.94
CA ASN A 168 -6.44 -9.85 8.87
C ASN A 168 -5.26 -9.71 9.85
N LYS A 169 -4.70 -8.51 9.98
CA LYS A 169 -3.58 -8.19 10.87
C LYS A 169 -4.05 -7.33 12.04
N LEU A 170 -3.22 -7.24 13.07
CA LEU A 170 -3.35 -6.26 14.12
C LEU A 170 -2.57 -5.01 13.75
N PHE A 171 -3.17 -3.85 14.01
CA PHE A 171 -2.45 -2.59 13.92
C PHE A 171 -1.44 -2.49 15.07
N ASN A 172 -0.20 -2.13 14.76
CA ASN A 172 0.82 -1.89 15.76
C ASN A 172 0.59 -0.54 16.44
N VAL A 173 0.06 -0.55 17.65
CA VAL A 173 -0.30 0.66 18.43
C VAL A 173 0.88 1.60 18.66
N GLY A 174 2.11 1.11 18.55
CA GLY A 174 3.31 1.95 18.55
C GLY A 174 3.34 3.00 17.45
N PHE A 175 2.52 2.83 16.40
CA PHE A 175 2.38 3.76 15.27
C PHE A 175 1.07 4.57 15.30
N ILE A 176 0.33 4.58 16.42
CA ILE A 176 -0.97 5.31 16.49
C ILE A 176 -0.84 6.80 16.14
N ASP A 177 0.34 7.38 16.35
CA ASP A 177 0.61 8.80 16.08
C ASP A 177 0.67 9.15 14.59
N ILE A 178 0.60 8.16 13.69
CA ILE A 178 0.52 8.43 12.24
C ILE A 178 -0.87 8.91 11.80
N PHE A 179 -1.86 8.90 12.68
CA PHE A 179 -3.21 9.37 12.41
C PHE A 179 -3.57 10.63 13.19
N ASN A 180 -4.46 11.43 12.62
CA ASN A 180 -5.26 12.39 13.36
C ASN A 180 -6.42 11.64 14.05
N LYS A 181 -6.69 12.04 15.26
CA LYS A 181 -7.83 11.53 16.05
C LYS A 181 -9.08 12.34 15.75
#